data_46c333711b51169fa7dbd707b2a3821f
#
_entry.id   46c333711b51169fa7dbd707b2a3821f
#
_cell.length_a   1.000
_cell.length_b   1.000
_cell.length_c   1.000
_cell.angle_alpha   90.00
_cell.angle_beta   90.00
_cell.angle_gamma   90.00
#
_symmetry.space_group_name_H-M   'P 1'
#
loop_
_entity.id
_entity.type
_entity.pdbx_description
1 polymer ?
#
loop_
_entity_poly.entity_id
_entity_poly.type
_entity_poly.pdbx_seq_one_letter_code
_entity_poly.pdbx_strand_id
1 'polypeptide(L)'
;MAECRRRSGRQSSAGTRAGRERVSGAEAPKMEMQRTIKYDADRVKGFGKDVMAVPGCEQLEGCIQCGTCSGVCPLSIYMDYTPRQVMALTRGDFKNEVLRSHTIWLCASCYACAVECPKEIRITDIMYELKQRAIQEGVYPKRFPIPVLAREFSEMVKKHGRITEMLLVMKLFLKTNPLAAMGNWRMGIDLMKTGRLSLATEKIKQHGDIARMLDATDAKKGA
;
A
#
# COMPACT_ATOMS: atom_id res chain seq x y z
N MET A 1 -50.48 13.19 11.19
CA MET A 1 -50.95 11.77 11.37
C MET A 1 -51.23 11.19 10.02
N ALA A 2 -50.31 10.37 9.52
CA ALA A 2 -50.51 9.58 8.29
C ALA A 2 -49.76 8.26 8.46
N GLU A 3 -50.55 7.20 8.46
CA GLU A 3 -50.19 5.79 8.70
C GLU A 3 -49.26 5.22 7.63
N CYS A 4 -48.11 4.71 8.06
CA CYS A 4 -47.22 3.95 7.21
C CYS A 4 -47.65 2.48 7.17
N ARG A 5 -48.36 2.08 6.11
CA ARG A 5 -48.82 0.70 5.86
C ARG A 5 -47.61 -0.19 5.51
N ARG A 6 -47.37 -1.19 6.36
CA ARG A 6 -46.45 -2.32 6.10
C ARG A 6 -47.02 -3.17 4.95
N ARG A 7 -46.25 -3.32 3.88
CA ARG A 7 -46.45 -4.38 2.89
C ARG A 7 -45.41 -5.47 3.12
N SER A 8 -45.84 -6.58 3.67
CA SER A 8 -45.09 -7.84 3.71
C SER A 8 -45.19 -8.52 2.36
N GLY A 9 -44.12 -8.41 1.55
CA GLY A 9 -43.95 -9.18 0.33
C GLY A 9 -42.98 -10.32 0.60
N ARG A 10 -43.52 -11.54 0.75
CA ARG A 10 -42.74 -12.77 0.86
C ARG A 10 -42.26 -13.14 -0.55
N GLN A 11 -40.99 -12.91 -0.85
CA GLN A 11 -40.35 -13.42 -2.06
C GLN A 11 -39.57 -14.70 -1.69
N SER A 12 -40.08 -15.82 -2.19
CA SER A 12 -39.41 -17.11 -2.22
C SER A 12 -38.30 -17.08 -3.26
N SER A 13 -37.04 -16.98 -2.83
CA SER A 13 -35.88 -17.15 -3.69
C SER A 13 -35.44 -18.61 -3.66
N ALA A 14 -35.66 -19.30 -4.79
CA ALA A 14 -35.07 -20.60 -5.08
C ALA A 14 -33.54 -20.47 -5.08
N GLY A 15 -32.92 -21.11 -4.10
CA GLY A 15 -31.44 -21.08 -3.94
C GLY A 15 -30.76 -21.94 -4.98
N THR A 16 -30.07 -21.33 -5.91
CA THR A 16 -29.06 -21.99 -6.73
C THR A 16 -27.82 -22.19 -5.84
N ARG A 17 -27.55 -23.43 -5.43
CA ARG A 17 -26.33 -23.83 -4.74
C ARG A 17 -25.16 -23.72 -5.74
N ALA A 18 -24.50 -22.56 -5.79
CA ALA A 18 -23.21 -22.46 -6.39
C ALA A 18 -22.20 -23.18 -5.47
N GLY A 19 -21.51 -24.18 -6.02
CA GLY A 19 -20.51 -24.97 -5.33
C GLY A 19 -19.41 -24.05 -4.77
N ARG A 20 -19.27 -24.08 -3.46
CA ARG A 20 -18.18 -23.45 -2.74
C ARG A 20 -16.93 -24.30 -2.94
N GLU A 21 -16.16 -24.04 -3.99
CA GLU A 21 -14.81 -24.57 -4.10
C GLU A 21 -14.02 -24.07 -2.89
N ARG A 22 -13.63 -25.03 -2.04
CA ARG A 22 -12.69 -24.79 -0.94
C ARG A 22 -11.35 -24.46 -1.58
N VAL A 23 -10.98 -23.19 -1.58
CA VAL A 23 -9.60 -22.77 -1.80
C VAL A 23 -8.80 -23.39 -0.65
N SER A 24 -8.03 -24.42 -0.99
CA SER A 24 -7.15 -25.13 -0.06
C SER A 24 -6.15 -24.16 0.54
N GLY A 25 -6.27 -23.94 1.83
CA GLY A 25 -5.29 -23.65 2.86
C GLY A 25 -3.99 -22.98 2.45
N ALA A 26 -4.03 -21.68 2.12
CA ALA A 26 -2.93 -20.83 2.52
C ALA A 26 -3.29 -20.35 3.95
N GLU A 27 -2.69 -20.97 4.95
CA GLU A 27 -2.76 -20.50 6.32
C GLU A 27 -2.33 -19.04 6.34
N ALA A 28 -3.27 -18.15 6.64
CA ALA A 28 -2.95 -16.73 6.84
C ALA A 28 -1.85 -16.67 7.91
N PRO A 29 -0.75 -15.91 7.69
CA PRO A 29 0.28 -15.79 8.69
C PRO A 29 -0.37 -15.32 9.98
N LYS A 30 -0.23 -16.14 11.04
CA LYS A 30 -0.67 -15.78 12.39
C LYS A 30 0.02 -14.44 12.71
N MET A 31 -0.74 -13.37 12.70
CA MET A 31 -0.28 -12.08 13.23
C MET A 31 -0.16 -12.24 14.75
N GLU A 32 1.00 -12.67 15.17
CA GLU A 32 1.38 -12.64 16.57
C GLU A 32 1.59 -11.17 16.94
N MET A 33 0.62 -10.60 17.66
CA MET A 33 0.78 -9.26 18.23
C MET A 33 1.92 -9.32 19.23
N GLN A 34 3.12 -9.04 18.74
CA GLN A 34 4.29 -8.91 19.62
C GLN A 34 4.05 -7.70 20.52
N ARG A 35 3.66 -7.95 21.75
CA ARG A 35 3.67 -6.96 22.83
C ARG A 35 5.12 -6.70 23.22
N THR A 36 5.87 -6.12 22.31
CA THR A 36 7.26 -5.76 22.56
C THR A 36 7.28 -4.51 23.42
N ILE A 37 7.90 -4.60 24.58
CA ILE A 37 8.17 -3.43 25.42
C ILE A 37 9.18 -2.58 24.67
N LYS A 38 8.86 -1.30 24.46
CA LYS A 38 9.73 -0.35 23.77
C LYS A 38 10.64 0.33 24.79
N TYR A 39 11.93 0.32 24.51
CA TYR A 39 12.94 0.98 25.34
C TYR A 39 13.45 2.25 24.68
N ASP A 40 13.99 3.17 25.46
CA ASP A 40 14.65 4.38 24.93
C ASP A 40 15.86 4.06 24.04
N ALA A 41 16.50 2.91 24.24
CA ALA A 41 17.59 2.42 23.40
C ALA A 41 17.15 2.10 21.95
N ASP A 42 15.85 1.82 21.73
CA ASP A 42 15.33 1.52 20.39
C ASP A 42 15.00 2.78 19.58
N ARG A 43 15.13 3.94 20.20
CA ARG A 43 14.80 5.23 19.58
C ARG A 43 15.96 5.76 18.76
N VAL A 44 15.68 6.15 17.53
CA VAL A 44 16.60 6.88 16.65
C VAL A 44 16.27 8.37 16.76
N LYS A 45 16.95 9.09 17.66
CA LYS A 45 16.68 10.50 17.95
C LYS A 45 16.66 11.36 16.68
N GLY A 46 15.59 12.13 16.52
CA GLY A 46 15.40 13.04 15.40
C GLY A 46 14.59 12.48 14.24
N PHE A 47 14.33 11.18 14.20
CA PHE A 47 13.56 10.57 13.11
C PHE A 47 12.17 11.20 12.92
N GLY A 48 11.43 11.44 14.01
CA GLY A 48 10.13 12.10 13.96
C GLY A 48 10.23 13.52 13.39
N LYS A 49 11.27 14.27 13.78
CA LYS A 49 11.51 15.62 13.25
C LYS A 49 11.85 15.60 11.76
N ASP A 50 12.66 14.62 11.32
CA ASP A 50 13.02 14.46 9.92
C ASP A 50 11.77 14.11 9.06
N VAL A 51 10.82 13.33 9.59
CA VAL A 51 9.55 13.08 8.93
C VAL A 51 8.69 14.34 8.89
N MET A 52 8.61 15.08 9.98
CA MET A 52 7.83 16.33 10.06
C MET A 52 8.42 17.47 9.23
N ALA A 53 9.70 17.42 8.88
CA ALA A 53 10.32 18.40 7.98
C ALA A 53 9.88 18.27 6.51
N VAL A 54 9.23 17.15 6.16
CA VAL A 54 8.72 16.93 4.80
C VAL A 54 7.41 17.68 4.61
N PRO A 55 7.23 18.43 3.49
CA PRO A 55 6.00 19.15 3.19
C PRO A 55 4.75 18.26 3.24
N GLY A 56 3.76 18.64 4.06
CA GLY A 56 2.54 17.89 4.30
C GLY A 56 2.58 16.93 5.50
N CYS A 57 3.73 16.78 6.17
CA CYS A 57 3.90 15.95 7.36
C CYS A 57 4.07 16.76 8.66
N GLU A 58 4.14 18.10 8.58
CA GLU A 58 4.41 19.01 9.71
C GLU A 58 3.37 18.89 10.83
N GLN A 59 2.11 18.67 10.46
CA GLN A 59 1.00 18.59 11.39
C GLN A 59 1.03 17.37 12.31
N LEU A 60 1.95 16.42 12.08
CA LEU A 60 2.10 15.22 12.92
C LEU A 60 2.34 15.56 14.38
N GLU A 61 3.04 16.64 14.67
CA GLU A 61 3.32 17.08 16.04
C GLU A 61 2.04 17.37 16.82
N GLY A 62 1.01 17.94 16.15
CA GLY A 62 -0.29 18.25 16.74
C GLY A 62 -1.21 17.05 17.00
N CYS A 63 -0.75 15.81 16.76
CA CYS A 63 -1.56 14.62 16.93
C CYS A 63 -1.97 14.38 18.39
N ILE A 64 -3.26 14.44 18.68
CA ILE A 64 -3.85 14.22 20.02
C ILE A 64 -4.12 12.75 20.35
N GLN A 65 -3.75 11.83 19.46
CA GLN A 65 -3.93 10.39 19.66
C GLN A 65 -5.39 9.94 19.88
N CYS A 66 -6.37 10.64 19.31
CA CYS A 66 -7.81 10.36 19.49
C CYS A 66 -8.25 9.00 18.94
N GLY A 67 -7.52 8.43 17.97
CA GLY A 67 -7.81 7.12 17.41
C GLY A 67 -8.78 7.11 16.23
N THR A 68 -9.39 8.24 15.85
CA THR A 68 -10.32 8.33 14.71
C THR A 68 -9.74 7.73 13.43
N CYS A 69 -8.47 8.02 13.13
CA CYS A 69 -7.77 7.45 11.96
C CYS A 69 -7.70 5.91 11.95
N SER A 70 -7.66 5.28 13.13
CA SER A 70 -7.69 3.81 13.24
C SER A 70 -9.11 3.26 13.12
N GLY A 71 -10.10 4.00 13.63
CA GLY A 71 -11.51 3.60 13.58
C GLY A 71 -12.09 3.64 12.17
N VAL A 72 -11.70 4.64 11.36
CA VAL A 72 -12.18 4.79 9.97
C VAL A 72 -11.39 3.98 8.95
N CYS A 73 -10.25 3.40 9.34
CA CYS A 73 -9.42 2.65 8.41
C CYS A 73 -10.00 1.26 8.13
N PRO A 74 -10.41 0.95 6.89
CA PRO A 74 -11.00 -0.35 6.56
C PRO A 74 -10.01 -1.52 6.71
N LEU A 75 -8.72 -1.22 6.73
CA LEU A 75 -7.65 -2.23 6.82
C LEU A 75 -7.05 -2.33 8.22
N SER A 76 -7.51 -1.55 9.21
CA SER A 76 -6.90 -1.50 10.55
C SER A 76 -6.84 -2.85 11.25
N ILE A 77 -7.78 -3.75 10.98
CA ILE A 77 -7.84 -5.10 11.56
C ILE A 77 -6.76 -6.06 11.02
N TYR A 78 -6.18 -5.73 9.86
CA TYR A 78 -5.12 -6.52 9.22
C TYR A 78 -3.73 -5.94 9.46
N MET A 79 -3.65 -4.78 10.11
CA MET A 79 -2.41 -4.07 10.38
C MET A 79 -1.75 -4.56 11.67
N ASP A 80 -0.43 -4.67 11.66
CA ASP A 80 0.39 -4.94 12.86
C ASP A 80 0.35 -3.75 13.84
N TYR A 81 0.41 -2.53 13.31
CA TYR A 81 0.18 -1.28 14.03
C TYR A 81 -0.97 -0.51 13.39
N THR A 82 -1.94 -0.08 14.17
CA THR A 82 -3.00 0.80 13.65
C THR A 82 -2.44 2.17 13.25
N PRO A 83 -3.11 2.93 12.36
CA PRO A 83 -2.64 4.26 11.95
C PRO A 83 -2.27 5.18 13.13
N ARG A 84 -3.08 5.17 14.21
CA ARG A 84 -2.78 5.91 15.44
C ARG A 84 -1.45 5.50 16.07
N GLN A 85 -1.19 4.18 16.15
CA GLN A 85 0.05 3.66 16.71
C GLN A 85 1.26 4.03 15.86
N VAL A 86 1.13 3.98 14.52
CA VAL A 86 2.20 4.45 13.62
C VAL A 86 2.51 5.92 13.86
N MET A 87 1.50 6.78 14.00
CA MET A 87 1.72 8.20 14.32
C MET A 87 2.45 8.37 15.66
N ALA A 88 2.06 7.60 16.70
CA ALA A 88 2.71 7.64 18.01
C ALA A 88 4.18 7.19 17.94
N LEU A 89 4.45 6.07 17.25
CA LEU A 89 5.79 5.53 17.10
C LEU A 89 6.70 6.46 16.29
N THR A 90 6.17 7.09 15.23
CA THR A 90 6.92 8.06 14.42
C THR A 90 7.33 9.27 15.26
N ARG A 91 6.39 9.83 16.04
CA ARG A 91 6.69 10.94 16.97
C ARG A 91 7.65 10.54 18.09
N GLY A 92 7.58 9.28 18.51
CA GLY A 92 8.43 8.72 19.55
C GLY A 92 9.80 8.30 19.06
N ASP A 93 10.17 8.59 17.80
CA ASP A 93 11.47 8.26 17.20
C ASP A 93 11.74 6.74 17.06
N PHE A 94 10.70 5.88 17.05
CA PHE A 94 10.84 4.43 16.87
C PHE A 94 10.95 4.05 15.38
N LYS A 95 12.00 4.52 14.73
CA LYS A 95 12.25 4.37 13.29
C LYS A 95 12.18 2.91 12.82
N ASN A 96 12.93 2.03 13.47
CA ASN A 96 13.04 0.63 13.04
C ASN A 96 11.70 -0.11 13.11
N GLU A 97 10.90 0.19 14.12
CA GLU A 97 9.58 -0.38 14.32
C GLU A 97 8.62 0.03 13.21
N VAL A 98 8.61 1.33 12.93
CA VAL A 98 7.72 1.89 11.91
C VAL A 98 8.10 1.41 10.52
N LEU A 99 9.39 1.49 10.14
CA LEU A 99 9.82 1.14 8.79
C LEU A 99 9.73 -0.36 8.49
N ARG A 100 9.83 -1.22 9.51
CA ARG A 100 9.66 -2.68 9.37
C ARG A 100 8.21 -3.13 9.43
N SER A 101 7.28 -2.26 9.82
CA SER A 101 5.88 -2.62 9.95
C SER A 101 5.24 -2.95 8.60
N HIS A 102 4.31 -3.90 8.60
CA HIS A 102 3.47 -4.17 7.42
C HIS A 102 2.43 -3.09 7.19
N THR A 103 2.04 -2.36 8.24
CA THR A 103 1.01 -1.31 8.19
C THR A 103 1.25 -0.29 7.10
N ILE A 104 2.49 0.22 6.98
CA ILE A 104 2.81 1.23 5.97
C ILE A 104 2.51 0.72 4.56
N TRP A 105 2.70 -0.59 4.29
CA TRP A 105 2.47 -1.23 3.01
C TRP A 105 1.00 -1.59 2.76
N LEU A 106 0.24 -1.90 3.81
CA LEU A 106 -1.18 -2.18 3.74
C LEU A 106 -2.03 -0.93 3.50
N CYS A 107 -1.48 0.26 3.75
CA CYS A 107 -2.20 1.50 3.50
C CYS A 107 -2.60 1.63 2.03
N ALA A 108 -3.92 1.57 1.77
CA ALA A 108 -4.52 1.66 0.44
C ALA A 108 -4.69 3.10 -0.07
N SER A 109 -4.21 4.09 0.69
CA SER A 109 -4.26 5.50 0.30
C SER A 109 -5.68 6.01 0.00
N CYS A 110 -6.67 5.55 0.77
CA CYS A 110 -8.07 5.96 0.60
C CYS A 110 -8.40 7.35 1.19
N TYR A 111 -7.46 7.97 1.91
CA TYR A 111 -7.56 9.29 2.56
C TYR A 111 -8.63 9.43 3.64
N ALA A 112 -9.44 8.44 3.95
CA ALA A 112 -10.47 8.52 4.98
C ALA A 112 -9.93 9.01 6.33
N CYS A 113 -8.75 8.51 6.74
CA CYS A 113 -8.10 8.93 7.98
C CYS A 113 -7.65 10.40 7.99
N ALA A 114 -7.33 10.97 6.82
CA ALA A 114 -6.94 12.37 6.70
C ALA A 114 -8.17 13.29 6.75
N VAL A 115 -9.27 12.89 6.10
CA VAL A 115 -10.53 13.66 6.09
C VAL A 115 -11.17 13.73 7.47
N GLU A 116 -11.18 12.62 8.20
CA GLU A 116 -11.81 12.51 9.52
C GLU A 116 -10.89 12.98 10.68
N CYS A 117 -9.69 13.45 10.38
CA CYS A 117 -8.76 13.87 11.42
C CYS A 117 -9.15 15.23 12.00
N PRO A 118 -9.46 15.35 13.33
CA PRO A 118 -9.85 16.62 13.95
C PRO A 118 -8.69 17.64 14.01
N LYS A 119 -7.47 17.21 13.73
CA LYS A 119 -6.26 18.04 13.63
C LYS A 119 -5.76 18.22 12.20
N GLU A 120 -6.57 17.82 11.22
CA GLU A 120 -6.27 17.96 9.78
C GLU A 120 -4.92 17.34 9.35
N ILE A 121 -4.46 16.32 10.09
CA ILE A 121 -3.19 15.66 9.80
C ILE A 121 -3.33 14.82 8.54
N ARG A 122 -2.43 15.02 7.61
CA ARG A 122 -2.35 14.24 6.37
C ARG A 122 -1.69 12.88 6.61
N ILE A 123 -2.38 12.01 7.34
CA ILE A 123 -1.86 10.69 7.76
C ILE A 123 -1.41 9.86 6.56
N THR A 124 -2.12 9.95 5.44
CA THR A 124 -1.77 9.23 4.21
C THR A 124 -0.42 9.69 3.65
N ASP A 125 -0.13 10.99 3.69
CA ASP A 125 1.12 11.55 3.19
C ASP A 125 2.29 11.11 4.08
N ILE A 126 2.07 11.06 5.40
CA ILE A 126 3.04 10.50 6.35
C ILE A 126 3.31 9.01 6.05
N MET A 127 2.26 8.21 5.76
CA MET A 127 2.43 6.81 5.36
C MET A 127 3.24 6.67 4.06
N TYR A 128 3.07 7.59 3.10
CA TYR A 128 3.89 7.62 1.88
C TYR A 128 5.34 7.94 2.16
N GLU A 129 5.61 8.93 3.00
CA GLU A 129 6.97 9.29 3.40
C GLU A 129 7.66 8.10 4.08
N LEU A 130 6.98 7.42 4.98
CA LEU A 130 7.50 6.23 5.65
C LEU A 130 7.80 5.09 4.65
N LYS A 131 6.93 4.87 3.64
CA LYS A 131 7.19 3.91 2.55
C LYS A 131 8.46 4.28 1.77
N GLN A 132 8.62 5.56 1.41
CA GLN A 132 9.79 6.02 0.66
C GLN A 132 11.08 5.80 1.46
N ARG A 133 11.09 6.15 2.75
CA ARG A 133 12.23 5.90 3.63
C ARG A 133 12.53 4.42 3.79
N ALA A 134 11.51 3.57 3.93
CA ALA A 134 11.70 2.12 4.00
C ALA A 134 12.35 1.55 2.73
N ILE A 135 12.00 2.10 1.55
CA ILE A 135 12.62 1.72 0.26
C ILE A 135 14.07 2.20 0.18
N GLN A 136 14.33 3.45 0.56
CA GLN A 136 15.67 4.05 0.52
C GLN A 136 16.64 3.30 1.43
N GLU A 137 16.19 2.90 2.61
CA GLU A 137 17.00 2.17 3.58
C GLU A 137 17.03 0.64 3.34
N GLY A 138 16.25 0.16 2.36
CA GLY A 138 16.15 -1.27 2.07
C GLY A 138 15.47 -2.09 3.18
N VAL A 139 14.74 -1.44 4.08
CA VAL A 139 14.09 -2.05 5.25
C VAL A 139 12.66 -2.47 4.89
N TYR A 140 12.53 -3.54 4.12
CA TYR A 140 11.25 -4.16 3.82
C TYR A 140 11.39 -5.68 3.73
N PRO A 141 10.29 -6.46 3.88
CA PRO A 141 10.35 -7.91 3.85
C PRO A 141 10.97 -8.43 2.54
N LYS A 142 11.87 -9.41 2.64
CA LYS A 142 12.47 -10.07 1.47
C LYS A 142 11.35 -10.66 0.59
N ARG A 143 11.47 -10.51 -0.73
CA ARG A 143 10.47 -10.96 -1.72
C ARG A 143 9.11 -10.26 -1.63
N PHE A 144 9.04 -9.10 -1.00
CA PHE A 144 7.81 -8.32 -0.95
C PHE A 144 7.54 -7.71 -2.34
N PRO A 145 6.37 -8.00 -2.95
CA PRO A 145 6.14 -7.66 -4.36
C PRO A 145 5.94 -6.15 -4.60
N ILE A 146 5.43 -5.41 -3.60
CA ILE A 146 5.03 -4.00 -3.77
C ILE A 146 6.22 -3.08 -4.11
N PRO A 147 7.36 -3.08 -3.40
CA PRO A 147 8.51 -2.25 -3.76
C PRO A 147 9.11 -2.62 -5.12
N VAL A 148 9.12 -3.93 -5.45
CA VAL A 148 9.60 -4.41 -6.75
C VAL A 148 8.69 -3.92 -7.86
N LEU A 149 7.37 -4.05 -7.68
CA LEU A 149 6.37 -3.56 -8.62
C LEU A 149 6.50 -2.05 -8.86
N ALA A 150 6.61 -1.26 -7.78
CA ALA A 150 6.74 0.19 -7.86
C ALA A 150 8.00 0.61 -8.62
N ARG A 151 9.13 -0.07 -8.40
CA ARG A 151 10.38 0.19 -9.11
C ARG A 151 10.26 -0.13 -10.59
N GLU A 152 9.80 -1.34 -10.93
CA GLU A 152 9.63 -1.75 -12.34
C GLU A 152 8.64 -0.85 -13.09
N PHE A 153 7.56 -0.46 -12.42
CA PHE A 153 6.58 0.49 -12.95
C PHE A 153 7.24 1.84 -13.28
N SER A 154 7.97 2.41 -12.33
CA SER A 154 8.66 3.69 -12.51
C SER A 154 9.70 3.63 -13.62
N GLU A 155 10.52 2.57 -13.65
CA GLU A 155 11.51 2.35 -14.71
C GLU A 155 10.88 2.22 -16.09
N MET A 156 9.74 1.51 -16.21
CA MET A 156 9.04 1.37 -17.48
C MET A 156 8.44 2.70 -17.95
N VAL A 157 7.83 3.46 -17.06
CA VAL A 157 7.30 4.82 -17.38
C VAL A 157 8.45 5.72 -17.82
N LYS A 158 9.58 5.72 -17.12
CA LYS A 158 10.76 6.51 -17.48
C LYS A 158 11.32 6.13 -18.85
N LYS A 159 11.35 4.83 -19.19
CA LYS A 159 11.94 4.32 -20.44
C LYS A 159 11.02 4.38 -21.64
N HIS A 160 9.73 4.16 -21.46
CA HIS A 160 8.76 4.03 -22.57
C HIS A 160 7.65 5.10 -22.56
N GLY A 161 7.55 5.88 -21.48
CA GLY A 161 6.47 6.83 -21.26
C GLY A 161 5.15 6.20 -20.81
N ARG A 162 4.99 4.90 -20.98
CA ARG A 162 3.82 4.11 -20.54
C ARG A 162 4.24 2.72 -20.09
N ILE A 163 3.35 2.06 -19.39
CA ILE A 163 3.54 0.68 -18.96
C ILE A 163 3.00 -0.30 -19.99
N THR A 164 3.66 -1.46 -20.09
CA THR A 164 3.15 -2.65 -20.76
C THR A 164 2.87 -3.69 -19.68
N GLU A 165 1.60 -3.93 -19.40
CA GLU A 165 1.17 -4.76 -18.27
C GLU A 165 1.80 -6.15 -18.28
N MET A 166 1.87 -6.79 -19.44
CA MET A 166 2.48 -8.11 -19.60
C MET A 166 3.95 -8.13 -19.17
N LEU A 167 4.74 -7.15 -19.62
CA LEU A 167 6.15 -7.07 -19.26
C LEU A 167 6.33 -6.76 -17.77
N LEU A 168 5.47 -5.90 -17.20
CA LEU A 168 5.50 -5.57 -15.78
C LEU A 168 5.24 -6.81 -14.92
N VAL A 169 4.18 -7.56 -15.22
CA VAL A 169 3.81 -8.78 -14.51
C VAL A 169 4.89 -9.86 -14.66
N MET A 170 5.41 -10.05 -15.87
CA MET A 170 6.49 -11.01 -16.11
C MET A 170 7.75 -10.68 -15.31
N LYS A 171 8.19 -9.43 -15.33
CA LYS A 171 9.33 -8.96 -14.53
C LYS A 171 9.10 -9.12 -13.03
N LEU A 172 7.87 -8.81 -12.56
CA LEU A 172 7.50 -8.98 -11.17
C LEU A 172 7.66 -10.45 -10.73
N PHE A 173 7.09 -11.39 -11.49
CA PHE A 173 7.19 -12.82 -11.17
C PHE A 173 8.63 -13.32 -11.21
N LEU A 174 9.41 -12.94 -12.21
CA LEU A 174 10.81 -13.34 -12.31
C LEU A 174 11.65 -12.85 -11.12
N LYS A 175 11.38 -11.64 -10.62
CA LYS A 175 12.12 -11.03 -9.49
C LYS A 175 11.62 -11.47 -8.12
N THR A 176 10.34 -11.84 -7.98
CA THR A 176 9.76 -12.20 -6.67
C THR A 176 9.61 -13.70 -6.50
N ASN A 177 8.94 -14.38 -7.41
CA ASN A 177 8.66 -15.81 -7.30
C ASN A 177 8.51 -16.49 -8.68
N PRO A 178 9.61 -16.97 -9.30
CA PRO A 178 9.56 -17.57 -10.61
C PRO A 178 8.73 -18.86 -10.67
N LEU A 179 8.64 -19.62 -9.57
CA LEU A 179 7.83 -20.84 -9.51
C LEU A 179 6.34 -20.55 -9.57
N ALA A 180 5.88 -19.41 -9.00
CA ALA A 180 4.49 -19.00 -9.08
C ALA A 180 4.08 -18.61 -10.52
N ALA A 181 5.02 -18.13 -11.33
CA ALA A 181 4.78 -17.86 -12.75
C ALA A 181 4.39 -19.17 -13.50
N MET A 182 5.07 -20.27 -13.19
CA MET A 182 4.75 -21.59 -13.77
C MET A 182 3.37 -22.09 -13.31
N GLY A 183 2.95 -21.83 -12.06
CA GLY A 183 1.63 -22.23 -11.56
C GLY A 183 0.47 -21.49 -12.24
N ASN A 184 0.70 -20.24 -12.67
CA ASN A 184 -0.34 -19.37 -13.24
C ASN A 184 -0.32 -19.28 -14.78
N TRP A 185 0.43 -20.13 -15.47
CA TRP A 185 0.60 -20.06 -16.93
C TRP A 185 -0.72 -20.16 -17.71
N ARG A 186 -1.68 -20.98 -17.23
CA ARG A 186 -3.01 -21.12 -17.84
C ARG A 186 -3.79 -19.81 -17.84
N MET A 187 -3.79 -19.11 -16.70
CA MET A 187 -4.43 -17.79 -16.59
C MET A 187 -3.78 -16.79 -17.56
N GLY A 188 -2.46 -16.83 -17.72
CA GLY A 188 -1.74 -15.98 -18.67
C GLY A 188 -2.18 -16.24 -20.12
N ILE A 189 -2.33 -17.50 -20.52
CA ILE A 189 -2.81 -17.88 -21.86
C ILE A 189 -4.25 -17.41 -22.08
N ASP A 190 -5.13 -17.58 -21.10
CA ASP A 190 -6.53 -17.18 -21.23
C ASP A 190 -6.67 -15.65 -21.35
N LEU A 191 -5.87 -14.88 -20.62
CA LEU A 191 -5.79 -13.43 -20.75
C LEU A 191 -5.25 -12.99 -22.12
N MET A 192 -4.30 -13.74 -22.69
CA MET A 192 -3.82 -13.49 -24.07
C MET A 192 -4.90 -13.78 -25.11
N LYS A 193 -5.61 -14.92 -24.99
CA LYS A 193 -6.69 -15.31 -25.91
C LYS A 193 -7.85 -14.31 -25.90
N THR A 194 -8.14 -13.69 -24.76
CA THR A 194 -9.16 -12.64 -24.63
C THR A 194 -8.70 -11.25 -25.11
N GLY A 195 -7.49 -11.13 -25.62
CA GLY A 195 -6.93 -9.86 -26.11
C GLY A 195 -6.68 -8.81 -25.02
N ARG A 196 -6.74 -9.20 -23.75
CA ARG A 196 -6.51 -8.27 -22.61
C ARG A 196 -5.03 -8.00 -22.32
N LEU A 197 -4.15 -8.87 -22.81
CA LEU A 197 -2.70 -8.70 -22.67
C LEU A 197 -2.08 -8.48 -24.05
N SER A 198 -1.49 -7.32 -24.25
CA SER A 198 -0.68 -7.00 -25.43
C SER A 198 0.78 -7.32 -25.16
N LEU A 199 1.42 -8.06 -26.08
CA LEU A 199 2.87 -8.29 -26.09
C LEU A 199 3.64 -7.11 -26.72
N ALA A 200 2.94 -6.25 -27.45
CA ALA A 200 3.56 -5.11 -28.10
C ALA A 200 3.94 -4.04 -27.08
N THR A 201 5.22 -3.68 -27.04
CA THR A 201 5.69 -2.57 -26.23
C THR A 201 5.39 -1.26 -26.96
N GLU A 202 4.35 -0.56 -26.55
CA GLU A 202 4.03 0.75 -27.08
C GLU A 202 4.90 1.81 -26.41
N LYS A 203 5.47 2.70 -27.20
CA LYS A 203 6.26 3.84 -26.72
C LYS A 203 5.56 5.14 -27.08
N ILE A 204 5.56 6.09 -26.15
CA ILE A 204 5.09 7.46 -26.43
C ILE A 204 6.17 8.19 -27.24
N LYS A 205 5.77 8.95 -28.26
CA LYS A 205 6.71 9.68 -29.13
C LYS A 205 7.65 10.62 -28.36
N GLN A 206 7.15 11.23 -27.28
CA GLN A 206 7.89 12.19 -26.43
C GLN A 206 8.29 11.60 -25.07
N HIS A 207 8.60 10.30 -24.99
CA HIS A 207 9.00 9.66 -23.73
C HIS A 207 10.24 10.29 -23.07
N GLY A 208 11.12 10.92 -23.86
CA GLY A 208 12.29 11.62 -23.34
C GLY A 208 11.96 12.85 -22.49
N ASP A 209 10.84 13.52 -22.74
CA ASP A 209 10.39 14.67 -21.95
C ASP A 209 9.88 14.19 -20.58
N ILE A 210 9.17 13.06 -20.55
CA ILE A 210 8.72 12.43 -19.29
C ILE A 210 9.93 12.03 -18.44
N ALA A 211 10.95 11.44 -19.06
CA ALA A 211 12.17 11.07 -18.33
C ALA A 211 12.84 12.31 -17.73
N ARG A 212 12.97 13.40 -18.48
CA ARG A 212 13.54 14.67 -17.98
C ARG A 212 12.74 15.28 -16.82
N MET A 213 11.40 15.26 -16.90
CA MET A 213 10.53 15.72 -15.82
C MET A 213 10.72 14.90 -14.55
N LEU A 214 10.79 13.58 -14.67
CA LEU A 214 11.01 12.68 -13.52
C LEU A 214 12.40 12.90 -12.90
N ASP A 215 13.45 13.03 -13.72
CA ASP A 215 14.81 13.30 -13.22
C ASP A 215 14.89 14.66 -12.49
N ALA A 216 14.20 15.69 -13.01
CA ALA A 216 14.14 16.99 -12.35
C ALA A 216 13.41 16.95 -10.99
N THR A 217 12.39 16.09 -10.84
CA THR A 217 11.69 15.91 -9.56
C THR A 217 12.52 15.11 -8.56
N ASP A 218 13.26 14.09 -9.04
CA ASP A 218 14.13 13.29 -8.19
C ASP A 218 15.31 14.13 -7.67
N ALA A 219 15.88 15.01 -8.48
CA ALA A 219 16.95 15.93 -8.08
C ALA A 219 16.50 16.90 -6.96
N LYS A 220 15.26 17.37 -6.99
CA LYS A 220 14.71 18.24 -5.92
C LYS A 220 14.46 17.52 -4.59
N LYS A 221 14.30 16.20 -4.60
CA LYS A 221 14.11 15.41 -3.36
C LYS A 221 15.43 15.08 -2.66
N GLY A 222 16.56 15.18 -3.34
CA GLY A 222 17.88 14.92 -2.80
C GLY A 222 18.63 16.19 -2.31
N ALA A 223 18.03 17.36 -2.47
CA ALA A 223 18.54 18.65 -2.00
C ALA A 223 17.76 19.12 -0.76
#